data_942fe0fec36d398973b17ee1e503ee1e
#
_entry.id   942fe0fec36d398973b17ee1e503ee1e
#
_cell.length_a   1.000
_cell.length_b   1.000
_cell.length_c   1.000
_cell.angle_alpha   90.00
_cell.angle_beta   90.00
_cell.angle_gamma   90.00
#
_symmetry.space_group_name_H-M   'P 1'
#
loop_
_entity.id
_entity.type
_entity.pdbx_description
1 polymer ?
#
loop_
_entity_poly.entity_id
_entity_poly.type
_entity_poly.pdbx_seq_one_letter_code
_entity_poly.pdbx_strand_id
1 'polypeptide(L)'
;LALVSDAGTPLVSDPGFRLVRAAIAEGLPISAIPGPNAAIMALVLSGLPPEPFLFQGFLPPRQAARQAALGRLKALEQAGLAASMIFYEAPHRLAESLADMAAAFGAERPAAVAREMTKRFEEVRRDSLSALAAHYASAEARGEICIVVGPAAAEAVVGDAEVTAQLRAAFAGGLSVKDAAEAVAKATGRKRRDIYREALALLAGT
;
A
#
# COMPACT_ATOMS: atom_id res chain seq x y z
N LEU A 1 -10.89 -28.43 22.81
CA LEU A 1 -10.83 -27.01 23.20
C LEU A 1 -11.17 -26.16 22.01
N ALA A 2 -12.00 -25.13 22.17
CA ALA A 2 -12.29 -24.13 21.14
C ALA A 2 -11.76 -22.78 21.61
N LEU A 3 -11.11 -22.03 20.69
CA LEU A 3 -10.71 -20.64 20.88
C LEU A 3 -11.63 -19.79 19.98
N VAL A 4 -12.30 -18.81 20.59
CA VAL A 4 -13.19 -17.87 19.90
C VAL A 4 -12.77 -16.44 20.24
N SER A 5 -13.09 -15.51 19.34
CA SER A 5 -12.97 -14.07 19.57
C SER A 5 -14.34 -13.40 19.51
N ASP A 6 -14.46 -12.22 20.06
CA ASP A 6 -15.73 -11.47 20.07
C ASP A 6 -16.14 -11.03 18.65
N ALA A 7 -15.14 -10.76 17.79
CA ALA A 7 -15.36 -10.40 16.39
C ALA A 7 -14.17 -10.83 15.51
N GLY A 8 -14.45 -11.21 14.27
CA GLY A 8 -13.44 -11.54 13.29
C GLY A 8 -12.73 -12.87 13.53
N THR A 9 -11.49 -12.96 13.05
CA THR A 9 -10.66 -14.17 13.12
C THR A 9 -9.79 -14.13 14.36
N PRO A 10 -9.84 -15.14 15.26
CA PRO A 10 -8.94 -15.23 16.42
C PRO A 10 -7.46 -15.07 16.00
N LEU A 11 -6.62 -14.60 16.90
CA LEU A 11 -5.19 -14.33 16.73
C LEU A 11 -4.86 -13.10 15.85
N VAL A 12 -5.72 -12.69 14.95
CA VAL A 12 -5.47 -11.56 14.04
C VAL A 12 -5.83 -10.25 14.74
N SER A 13 -4.89 -9.62 15.38
CA SER A 13 -5.06 -8.48 16.33
C SER A 13 -5.85 -8.86 17.59
N ASP A 14 -5.92 -10.15 17.88
CA ASP A 14 -6.61 -10.76 19.00
C ASP A 14 -5.68 -11.71 19.79
N PRO A 15 -6.00 -12.04 21.06
CA PRO A 15 -5.24 -13.00 21.82
C PRO A 15 -5.36 -14.43 21.26
N GLY A 16 -4.43 -15.31 21.63
CA GLY A 16 -4.46 -16.75 21.31
C GLY A 16 -3.17 -17.31 20.72
N PHE A 17 -2.28 -16.47 20.18
CA PHE A 17 -1.04 -16.92 19.53
C PHE A 17 -0.19 -17.86 20.44
N ARG A 18 -0.06 -17.53 21.74
CA ARG A 18 0.71 -18.35 22.69
C ARG A 18 0.10 -19.73 22.87
N LEU A 19 -1.23 -19.82 22.93
CA LEU A 19 -1.97 -21.08 23.09
C LEU A 19 -1.78 -21.97 21.86
N VAL A 20 -1.98 -21.42 20.65
CA VAL A 20 -1.77 -22.16 19.41
C VAL A 20 -0.34 -22.64 19.28
N ARG A 21 0.63 -21.79 19.60
CA ARG A 21 2.05 -22.18 19.59
C ARG A 21 2.38 -23.30 20.58
N ALA A 22 1.82 -23.24 21.78
CA ALA A 22 2.00 -24.29 22.79
C ALA A 22 1.39 -25.63 22.35
N ALA A 23 0.17 -25.59 21.79
CA ALA A 23 -0.49 -26.78 21.28
C ALA A 23 0.32 -27.45 20.14
N ILE A 24 0.91 -26.65 19.23
CA ILE A 24 1.80 -27.15 18.18
C ILE A 24 3.04 -27.83 18.80
N ALA A 25 3.64 -27.21 19.80
CA ALA A 25 4.82 -27.76 20.46
C ALA A 25 4.54 -29.11 21.16
N GLU A 26 3.32 -29.30 21.64
CA GLU A 26 2.83 -30.55 22.26
C GLU A 26 2.33 -31.57 21.22
N GLY A 27 2.46 -31.30 19.93
CA GLY A 27 2.01 -32.21 18.87
C GLY A 27 0.48 -32.37 18.76
N LEU A 28 -0.29 -31.46 19.35
CA LEU A 28 -1.75 -31.51 19.30
C LEU A 28 -2.27 -31.07 17.92
N PRO A 29 -3.26 -31.76 17.36
CA PRO A 29 -3.86 -31.36 16.10
C PRO A 29 -4.62 -30.04 16.27
N ILE A 30 -4.40 -29.11 15.32
CA ILE A 30 -5.06 -27.82 15.28
C ILE A 30 -5.84 -27.70 13.96
N SER A 31 -7.05 -27.18 14.05
CA SER A 31 -7.90 -26.87 12.89
C SER A 31 -8.45 -25.47 13.04
N ALA A 32 -8.71 -24.80 11.94
CA ALA A 32 -9.36 -23.48 11.90
C ALA A 32 -10.65 -23.58 11.10
N ILE A 33 -11.68 -22.89 11.58
CA ILE A 33 -12.95 -22.73 10.86
C ILE A 33 -12.85 -21.38 10.12
N PRO A 34 -13.03 -21.33 8.79
CA PRO A 34 -13.09 -20.08 8.05
C PRO A 34 -14.21 -19.18 8.59
N GLY A 35 -13.90 -17.92 8.79
CA GLY A 35 -14.82 -16.95 9.37
C GLY A 35 -14.60 -15.54 8.84
N PRO A 36 -15.35 -14.57 9.36
CA PRO A 36 -15.24 -13.17 8.94
C PRO A 36 -13.83 -12.61 9.22
N ASN A 37 -13.33 -11.78 8.30
CA ASN A 37 -12.05 -11.11 8.44
C ASN A 37 -12.18 -9.67 7.92
N ALA A 38 -12.15 -8.70 8.83
CA ALA A 38 -12.36 -7.29 8.50
C ALA A 38 -11.29 -6.73 7.55
N ALA A 39 -10.04 -7.19 7.65
CA ALA A 39 -8.96 -6.73 6.78
C ALA A 39 -9.20 -7.13 5.31
N ILE A 40 -9.58 -8.38 5.09
CA ILE A 40 -9.88 -8.88 3.72
C ILE A 40 -11.16 -8.24 3.18
N MET A 41 -12.20 -8.08 4.01
CA MET A 41 -13.43 -7.40 3.59
C MET A 41 -13.18 -5.94 3.22
N ALA A 42 -12.38 -5.21 4.00
CA ALA A 42 -11.98 -3.85 3.67
C ALA A 42 -11.22 -3.77 2.34
N LEU A 43 -10.28 -4.70 2.10
CA LEU A 43 -9.55 -4.79 0.85
C LEU A 43 -10.48 -4.99 -0.35
N VAL A 44 -11.39 -5.96 -0.26
CA VAL A 44 -12.39 -6.23 -1.32
C VAL A 44 -13.25 -4.99 -1.59
N LEU A 45 -13.70 -4.31 -0.53
CA LEU A 45 -14.56 -3.14 -0.65
C LEU A 45 -13.79 -1.87 -1.04
N SER A 46 -12.47 -1.84 -0.90
CA SER A 46 -11.66 -0.64 -1.18
C SER A 46 -11.62 -0.26 -2.67
N GLY A 47 -11.71 -1.24 -3.57
CA GLY A 47 -11.48 -1.05 -5.02
C GLY A 47 -10.01 -0.85 -5.38
N LEU A 48 -9.08 -1.04 -4.43
CA LEU A 48 -7.64 -0.99 -4.64
C LEU A 48 -7.10 -2.36 -5.08
N PRO A 49 -5.90 -2.43 -5.68
CA PRO A 49 -5.30 -3.70 -6.08
C PRO A 49 -5.27 -4.71 -4.93
N PRO A 50 -5.88 -5.90 -5.09
CA PRO A 50 -5.99 -6.85 -4.00
C PRO A 50 -4.71 -7.66 -3.78
N GLU A 51 -3.77 -7.64 -4.74
CA GLU A 51 -2.54 -8.44 -4.72
C GLU A 51 -1.35 -7.66 -5.29
N PRO A 52 -0.19 -7.71 -4.62
CA PRO A 52 0.01 -8.20 -3.25
C PRO A 52 -0.60 -7.23 -2.21
N PHE A 53 -0.90 -7.72 -1.01
CA PHE A 53 -1.28 -6.87 0.11
C PHE A 53 -0.46 -7.17 1.36
N LEU A 54 -0.37 -6.18 2.25
CA LEU A 54 0.33 -6.25 3.52
C LEU A 54 -0.60 -5.83 4.67
N PHE A 55 -0.89 -6.74 5.59
CA PHE A 55 -1.65 -6.44 6.79
C PHE A 55 -0.71 -6.01 7.92
N GLN A 56 -0.95 -4.83 8.50
CA GLN A 56 -0.14 -4.24 9.57
C GLN A 56 -0.83 -4.26 10.94
N GLY A 57 -2.14 -4.45 10.98
CA GLY A 57 -2.90 -4.29 12.22
C GLY A 57 -2.91 -2.84 12.69
N PHE A 58 -2.90 -2.62 14.02
CA PHE A 58 -2.91 -1.27 14.60
C PHE A 58 -1.54 -0.61 14.56
N LEU A 59 -1.52 0.65 14.15
CA LEU A 59 -0.33 1.49 14.29
C LEU A 59 -0.08 1.87 15.76
N PRO A 60 1.18 2.14 16.13
CA PRO A 60 1.50 2.63 17.47
C PRO A 60 0.71 3.88 17.83
N PRO A 61 0.18 4.00 19.08
CA PRO A 61 -0.66 5.13 19.48
C PRO A 61 0.12 6.46 19.59
N ARG A 62 1.41 6.41 19.93
CA ARG A 62 2.25 7.61 20.03
C ARG A 62 2.70 8.06 18.65
N GLN A 63 2.52 9.34 18.31
CA GLN A 63 2.81 9.91 17.00
C GLN A 63 4.22 9.58 16.50
N ALA A 64 5.25 9.83 17.29
CA ALA A 64 6.63 9.54 16.87
C ALA A 64 6.86 8.06 16.52
N ALA A 65 6.27 7.13 17.29
CA ALA A 65 6.36 5.70 17.01
C ALA A 65 5.54 5.31 15.78
N ARG A 66 4.37 5.94 15.56
CA ARG A 66 3.52 5.78 14.38
C ARG A 66 4.25 6.24 13.12
N GLN A 67 4.84 7.42 13.15
CA GLN A 67 5.63 7.96 12.03
C GLN A 67 6.84 7.09 11.72
N ALA A 68 7.56 6.58 12.74
CA ALA A 68 8.65 5.65 12.55
C ALA A 68 8.19 4.32 11.93
N ALA A 69 7.00 3.81 12.29
CA ALA A 69 6.41 2.63 11.68
C ALA A 69 6.06 2.87 10.19
N LEU A 70 5.42 4.00 9.89
CA LEU A 70 5.10 4.40 8.52
C LEU A 70 6.37 4.62 7.68
N GLY A 71 7.41 5.20 8.26
CA GLY A 71 8.72 5.36 7.59
C GLY A 71 9.35 4.02 7.20
N ARG A 72 9.24 2.98 8.03
CA ARG A 72 9.69 1.62 7.66
C ARG A 72 8.90 1.05 6.48
N LEU A 73 7.58 1.23 6.45
CA LEU A 73 6.75 0.81 5.32
C LEU A 73 7.09 1.57 4.05
N LYS A 74 7.34 2.87 4.16
CA LYS A 74 7.82 3.69 3.04
C LYS A 74 9.16 3.21 2.49
N ALA A 75 10.08 2.80 3.36
CA ALA A 75 11.35 2.21 2.93
C ALA A 75 11.16 0.89 2.17
N LEU A 76 10.18 0.06 2.55
CA LEU A 76 9.83 -1.15 1.80
C LEU A 76 9.27 -0.82 0.40
N GLU A 77 8.41 0.20 0.28
CA GLU A 77 7.96 0.68 -1.03
C GLU A 77 9.13 1.13 -1.91
N GLN A 78 10.06 1.91 -1.34
CA GLN A 78 11.26 2.37 -2.05
C GLN A 78 12.19 1.22 -2.46
N ALA A 79 12.15 0.10 -1.71
CA ALA A 79 12.86 -1.12 -2.06
C ALA A 79 12.10 -1.99 -3.09
N GLY A 80 10.96 -1.52 -3.60
CA GLY A 80 10.21 -2.20 -4.67
C GLY A 80 8.93 -2.92 -4.22
N LEU A 81 8.50 -2.80 -2.96
CA LEU A 81 7.22 -3.37 -2.53
C LEU A 81 6.06 -2.55 -3.09
N ALA A 82 5.35 -3.09 -4.09
CA ALA A 82 4.11 -2.52 -4.62
C ALA A 82 2.92 -3.31 -4.08
N ALA A 83 2.43 -2.96 -2.88
CA ALA A 83 1.35 -3.67 -2.20
C ALA A 83 0.31 -2.71 -1.63
N SER A 84 -0.96 -3.13 -1.62
CA SER A 84 -1.98 -2.48 -0.81
C SER A 84 -1.71 -2.75 0.67
N MET A 85 -1.73 -1.72 1.51
CA MET A 85 -1.46 -1.84 2.94
C MET A 85 -2.74 -1.69 3.74
N ILE A 86 -2.99 -2.61 4.68
CA ILE A 86 -4.22 -2.66 5.46
C ILE A 86 -3.90 -2.42 6.93
N PHE A 87 -4.63 -1.50 7.55
CA PHE A 87 -4.48 -1.12 8.95
C PHE A 87 -5.81 -1.19 9.68
N TYR A 88 -5.78 -1.56 10.95
CA TYR A 88 -6.88 -1.31 11.89
C TYR A 88 -6.62 0.01 12.61
N GLU A 89 -7.68 0.75 12.90
CA GLU A 89 -7.54 2.00 13.64
C GLU A 89 -8.72 2.27 14.58
N ALA A 90 -8.43 2.96 15.68
CA ALA A 90 -9.45 3.40 16.61
C ALA A 90 -10.08 4.73 16.15
N PRO A 91 -11.39 4.93 16.35
CA PRO A 91 -12.10 6.12 15.87
C PRO A 91 -11.45 7.44 16.26
N HIS A 92 -11.04 7.56 17.51
CA HIS A 92 -10.46 8.79 18.06
C HIS A 92 -9.05 9.13 17.54
N ARG A 93 -8.39 8.23 16.81
CA ARG A 93 -7.06 8.41 16.21
C ARG A 93 -7.09 8.50 14.70
N LEU A 94 -8.25 8.24 14.08
CA LEU A 94 -8.37 8.08 12.63
C LEU A 94 -7.83 9.27 11.85
N ALA A 95 -8.24 10.49 12.21
CA ALA A 95 -7.81 11.71 11.52
C ALA A 95 -6.28 11.91 11.59
N GLU A 96 -5.70 11.75 12.78
CA GLU A 96 -4.25 11.87 12.98
C GLU A 96 -3.47 10.79 12.21
N SER A 97 -3.96 9.55 12.24
CA SER A 97 -3.32 8.43 11.54
C SER A 97 -3.36 8.63 10.03
N LEU A 98 -4.47 9.11 9.47
CA LEU A 98 -4.58 9.45 8.05
C LEU A 98 -3.66 10.61 7.66
N ALA A 99 -3.51 11.63 8.51
CA ALA A 99 -2.58 12.73 8.28
C ALA A 99 -1.11 12.26 8.27
N ASP A 100 -0.73 11.41 9.23
CA ASP A 100 0.62 10.82 9.25
C ASP A 100 0.86 9.89 8.06
N MET A 101 -0.17 9.13 7.61
CA MET A 101 -0.08 8.32 6.38
C MET A 101 0.07 9.20 5.14
N ALA A 102 -0.67 10.31 5.04
CA ALA A 102 -0.54 11.26 3.93
C ALA A 102 0.86 11.87 3.87
N ALA A 103 1.45 12.22 5.01
CA ALA A 103 2.81 12.72 5.09
C ALA A 103 3.86 11.66 4.68
N ALA A 104 3.64 10.39 5.04
CA ALA A 104 4.59 9.31 4.75
C ALA A 104 4.49 8.79 3.31
N PHE A 105 3.27 8.56 2.81
CA PHE A 105 3.03 7.89 1.52
C PHE A 105 2.68 8.85 0.37
N GLY A 106 2.39 10.12 0.68
CA GLY A 106 1.97 11.15 -0.26
C GLY A 106 0.50 11.50 -0.11
N ALA A 107 0.19 12.80 -0.23
CA ALA A 107 -1.15 13.37 -0.02
C ALA A 107 -2.20 12.77 -0.95
N GLU A 108 -1.83 12.58 -2.22
CA GLU A 108 -2.72 12.08 -3.28
C GLU A 108 -2.76 10.54 -3.37
N ARG A 109 -2.17 9.83 -2.40
CA ARG A 109 -2.20 8.36 -2.36
C ARG A 109 -3.64 7.87 -2.24
N PRO A 110 -4.13 7.04 -3.18
CA PRO A 110 -5.46 6.46 -3.09
C PRO A 110 -5.59 5.59 -1.83
N ALA A 111 -6.69 5.77 -1.12
CA ALA A 111 -6.99 5.01 0.08
C ALA A 111 -8.50 4.79 0.26
N ALA A 112 -8.86 3.88 1.14
CA ALA A 112 -10.23 3.66 1.57
C ALA A 112 -10.29 3.53 3.09
N VAL A 113 -11.33 4.10 3.68
CA VAL A 113 -11.70 3.89 5.08
C VAL A 113 -13.02 3.12 5.10
N ALA A 114 -12.97 1.87 5.57
CA ALA A 114 -14.13 1.03 5.79
C ALA A 114 -14.45 0.99 7.28
N ARG A 115 -15.68 1.28 7.65
CA ARG A 115 -16.13 1.27 9.04
C ARG A 115 -17.41 0.48 9.22
N GLU A 116 -17.58 -0.12 10.38
CA GLU A 116 -18.80 -0.85 10.79
C GLU A 116 -19.26 -1.87 9.75
N MET A 117 -18.32 -2.51 9.05
CA MET A 117 -18.62 -3.50 8.01
C MET A 117 -19.51 -4.61 8.53
N THR A 118 -20.47 -5.04 7.71
CA THR A 118 -21.52 -6.01 8.04
C THR A 118 -22.53 -5.58 9.13
N LYS A 119 -22.45 -4.32 9.58
CA LYS A 119 -23.36 -3.74 10.57
C LYS A 119 -24.29 -2.70 9.95
N ARG A 120 -25.25 -2.21 10.72
CA ARG A 120 -26.27 -1.24 10.26
C ARG A 120 -25.68 0.06 9.71
N PHE A 121 -24.51 0.47 10.19
CA PHE A 121 -23.86 1.74 9.82
C PHE A 121 -22.59 1.50 9.00
N GLU A 122 -22.59 0.44 8.19
CA GLU A 122 -21.50 0.19 7.25
C GLU A 122 -21.30 1.37 6.31
N GLU A 123 -20.06 1.81 6.21
CA GLU A 123 -19.65 2.86 5.28
C GLU A 123 -18.25 2.55 4.73
N VAL A 124 -18.07 2.77 3.43
CA VAL A 124 -16.76 2.74 2.79
C VAL A 124 -16.54 4.03 2.02
N ARG A 125 -15.63 4.85 2.51
CA ARG A 125 -15.22 6.09 1.86
C ARG A 125 -13.89 5.89 1.16
N ARG A 126 -13.84 6.24 -0.13
CA ARG A 126 -12.66 6.12 -1.00
C ARG A 126 -12.27 7.49 -1.48
N ASP A 127 -11.00 7.87 -1.26
CA ASP A 127 -10.45 9.16 -1.68
C ASP A 127 -8.91 9.13 -1.56
N SER A 128 -8.25 10.27 -1.80
CA SER A 128 -6.86 10.45 -1.42
C SER A 128 -6.68 10.48 0.10
N LEU A 129 -5.48 10.15 0.59
CA LEU A 129 -5.17 10.20 2.03
C LEU A 129 -5.42 11.60 2.62
N SER A 130 -5.08 12.66 1.88
CA SER A 130 -5.31 14.04 2.32
C SER A 130 -6.79 14.39 2.43
N ALA A 131 -7.60 13.98 1.47
CA ALA A 131 -9.05 14.21 1.49
C ALA A 131 -9.73 13.43 2.62
N LEU A 132 -9.34 12.17 2.84
CA LEU A 132 -9.83 11.36 3.95
C LEU A 132 -9.42 11.97 5.31
N ALA A 133 -8.17 12.42 5.46
CA ALA A 133 -7.70 13.08 6.67
C ALA A 133 -8.52 14.35 6.97
N ALA A 134 -8.76 15.20 5.96
CA ALA A 134 -9.55 16.41 6.09
C ALA A 134 -11.01 16.10 6.47
N HIS A 135 -11.61 15.08 5.85
CA HIS A 135 -12.97 14.67 6.17
C HIS A 135 -13.09 14.23 7.64
N TYR A 136 -12.23 13.33 8.10
CA TYR A 136 -12.30 12.80 9.46
C TYR A 136 -11.73 13.76 10.53
N ALA A 137 -11.07 14.84 10.16
CA ALA A 137 -10.75 15.94 11.06
C ALA A 137 -12.00 16.75 11.47
N SER A 138 -13.03 16.79 10.60
CA SER A 138 -14.28 17.52 10.84
C SER A 138 -15.46 16.62 11.22
N ALA A 139 -15.38 15.32 10.94
CA ALA A 139 -16.44 14.33 11.18
C ALA A 139 -16.00 13.31 12.25
N GLU A 140 -16.82 13.14 13.29
CA GLU A 140 -16.55 12.13 14.32
C GLU A 140 -16.72 10.72 13.73
N ALA A 141 -15.65 9.95 13.70
CA ALA A 141 -15.71 8.54 13.37
C ALA A 141 -16.16 7.71 14.56
N ARG A 142 -16.91 6.62 14.32
CA ARG A 142 -17.37 5.68 15.36
C ARG A 142 -17.26 4.26 14.85
N GLY A 143 -17.15 3.32 15.79
CA GLY A 143 -17.15 1.89 15.53
C GLY A 143 -15.76 1.34 15.14
N GLU A 144 -15.75 0.18 14.50
CA GLU A 144 -14.54 -0.51 14.07
C GLU A 144 -14.12 -0.02 12.68
N ILE A 145 -12.83 0.26 12.53
CA ILE A 145 -12.31 0.93 11.33
C ILE A 145 -11.14 0.14 10.74
N CYS A 146 -11.23 -0.08 9.44
CA CYS A 146 -10.14 -0.54 8.58
C CYS A 146 -9.74 0.58 7.61
N ILE A 147 -8.44 0.81 7.46
CA ILE A 147 -7.88 1.70 6.44
C ILE A 147 -7.16 0.82 5.43
N VAL A 148 -7.42 1.01 4.16
CA VAL A 148 -6.66 0.40 3.06
C VAL A 148 -5.97 1.52 2.28
N VAL A 149 -4.65 1.45 2.19
CA VAL A 149 -3.83 2.38 1.40
C VAL A 149 -3.35 1.67 0.16
N GLY A 150 -3.62 2.21 -1.01
CA GLY A 150 -3.18 1.63 -2.27
C GLY A 150 -1.66 1.59 -2.41
N PRO A 151 -1.10 0.79 -3.33
CA PRO A 151 0.32 0.76 -3.61
C PRO A 151 0.81 2.14 -4.07
N ALA A 152 2.11 2.39 -3.96
CA ALA A 152 2.71 3.52 -4.65
C ALA A 152 2.26 3.49 -6.11
N ALA A 153 1.83 4.64 -6.65
CA ALA A 153 1.68 4.73 -8.09
C ALA A 153 2.98 4.17 -8.69
N ALA A 154 2.89 3.15 -9.55
CA ALA A 154 4.02 2.83 -10.38
C ALA A 154 4.48 4.15 -10.96
N GLU A 155 5.75 4.52 -10.78
CA GLU A 155 6.30 5.66 -11.53
C GLU A 155 5.76 5.47 -12.93
N ALA A 156 5.04 6.47 -13.44
CA ALA A 156 4.34 6.34 -14.71
C ALA A 156 5.38 5.80 -15.68
N VAL A 157 5.20 4.57 -16.15
CA VAL A 157 6.16 3.97 -17.08
C VAL A 157 6.17 4.95 -18.23
N VAL A 158 7.27 5.71 -18.31
CA VAL A 158 7.42 6.76 -19.32
C VAL A 158 7.08 6.10 -20.65
N GLY A 159 6.00 6.55 -21.28
CA GLY A 159 5.46 5.90 -22.46
C GLY A 159 6.51 5.86 -23.57
N ASP A 160 6.40 4.91 -24.49
CA ASP A 160 7.37 4.75 -25.59
C ASP A 160 7.54 6.05 -26.39
N ALA A 161 6.47 6.85 -26.54
CA ALA A 161 6.52 8.14 -27.20
C ALA A 161 7.42 9.14 -26.44
N GLU A 162 7.36 9.18 -25.14
CA GLU A 162 8.18 10.05 -24.29
C GLU A 162 9.64 9.60 -24.27
N VAL A 163 9.89 8.28 -24.19
CA VAL A 163 11.23 7.69 -24.31
C VAL A 163 11.85 8.05 -25.65
N THR A 164 11.08 7.91 -26.74
CA THR A 164 11.48 8.31 -28.08
C THR A 164 11.84 9.78 -28.17
N ALA A 165 11.03 10.66 -27.57
CA ALA A 165 11.31 12.10 -27.52
C ALA A 165 12.59 12.42 -26.77
N GLN A 166 12.81 11.79 -25.61
CA GLN A 166 14.02 11.96 -24.79
C GLN A 166 15.28 11.43 -25.51
N LEU A 167 15.19 10.28 -26.20
CA LEU A 167 16.29 9.76 -27.01
C LEU A 167 16.65 10.71 -28.17
N ARG A 168 15.64 11.24 -28.90
CA ARG A 168 15.87 12.23 -29.96
C ARG A 168 16.55 13.50 -29.44
N ALA A 169 16.11 14.00 -28.28
CA ALA A 169 16.73 15.15 -27.64
C ALA A 169 18.18 14.88 -27.23
N ALA A 170 18.46 13.68 -26.70
CA ALA A 170 19.81 13.25 -26.33
C ALA A 170 20.74 13.17 -27.57
N PHE A 171 20.24 12.64 -28.69
CA PHE A 171 20.99 12.58 -29.96
C PHE A 171 21.22 13.96 -30.56
N ALA A 172 20.21 14.85 -30.51
CA ALA A 172 20.37 16.24 -30.94
C ALA A 172 21.41 16.99 -30.09
N GLY A 173 21.56 16.61 -28.82
CA GLY A 173 22.60 17.07 -27.90
C GLY A 173 23.98 16.44 -28.12
N GLY A 174 24.17 15.57 -29.11
CA GLY A 174 25.41 14.94 -29.46
C GLY A 174 25.84 13.75 -28.62
N LEU A 175 24.94 13.18 -27.82
CA LEU A 175 25.23 11.98 -27.03
C LEU A 175 25.37 10.73 -27.92
N SER A 176 26.32 9.85 -27.55
CA SER A 176 26.42 8.54 -28.20
C SER A 176 25.18 7.68 -27.85
N VAL A 177 24.89 6.65 -28.66
CA VAL A 177 23.80 5.69 -28.40
C VAL A 177 23.88 5.11 -27.00
N LYS A 178 25.09 4.80 -26.56
CA LYS A 178 25.35 4.23 -25.25
C LYS A 178 25.03 5.23 -24.11
N ASP A 179 25.48 6.48 -24.26
CA ASP A 179 25.32 7.52 -23.26
C ASP A 179 23.86 8.02 -23.23
N ALA A 180 23.22 8.17 -24.40
CA ALA A 180 21.80 8.48 -24.49
C ALA A 180 20.92 7.41 -23.84
N ALA A 181 21.20 6.13 -24.09
CA ALA A 181 20.47 5.04 -23.48
C ALA A 181 20.65 4.98 -21.95
N GLU A 182 21.85 5.31 -21.45
CA GLU A 182 22.12 5.38 -20.01
C GLU A 182 21.39 6.57 -19.36
N ALA A 183 21.45 7.75 -19.97
CA ALA A 183 20.80 8.95 -19.48
C ALA A 183 19.26 8.78 -19.43
N VAL A 184 18.68 8.28 -20.53
CA VAL A 184 17.22 8.08 -20.62
C VAL A 184 16.76 6.93 -19.71
N ALA A 185 17.51 5.84 -19.58
CA ALA A 185 17.20 4.76 -18.64
C ALA A 185 17.18 5.28 -17.19
N LYS A 186 18.14 6.13 -16.81
CA LYS A 186 18.19 6.77 -15.50
C LYS A 186 17.02 7.73 -15.27
N ALA A 187 16.66 8.51 -16.28
CA ALA A 187 15.55 9.46 -16.20
C ALA A 187 14.16 8.80 -16.18
N THR A 188 14.01 7.66 -16.84
CA THR A 188 12.71 6.99 -17.03
C THR A 188 12.50 5.79 -16.13
N GLY A 189 13.52 5.35 -15.37
CA GLY A 189 13.47 4.12 -14.56
C GLY A 189 13.39 2.81 -15.39
N ARG A 190 13.39 2.90 -16.73
CA ARG A 190 13.31 1.72 -17.62
C ARG A 190 14.67 1.00 -17.73
N LYS A 191 14.63 -0.30 -18.03
CA LYS A 191 15.84 -1.10 -18.14
C LYS A 191 16.72 -0.56 -19.29
N ARG A 192 17.98 -0.24 -19.00
CA ARG A 192 18.95 0.27 -19.97
C ARG A 192 19.01 -0.55 -21.26
N ARG A 193 18.92 -1.89 -21.17
CA ARG A 193 18.95 -2.78 -22.32
C ARG A 193 17.79 -2.53 -23.28
N ASP A 194 16.61 -2.22 -22.77
CA ASP A 194 15.42 -1.99 -23.58
C ASP A 194 15.50 -0.61 -24.25
N ILE A 195 15.91 0.42 -23.49
CA ILE A 195 16.18 1.77 -24.03
C ILE A 195 17.28 1.73 -25.10
N TYR A 196 18.35 0.96 -24.89
CA TYR A 196 19.41 0.83 -25.88
C TYR A 196 18.92 0.21 -27.20
N ARG A 197 18.03 -0.77 -27.14
CA ARG A 197 17.38 -1.38 -28.32
C ARG A 197 16.51 -0.35 -29.06
N GLU A 198 15.73 0.43 -28.35
CA GLU A 198 14.92 1.52 -28.92
C GLU A 198 15.81 2.61 -29.56
N ALA A 199 16.90 2.97 -28.89
CA ALA A 199 17.88 3.93 -29.40
C ALA A 199 18.49 3.49 -30.74
N LEU A 200 18.85 2.21 -30.87
CA LEU A 200 19.35 1.64 -32.12
C LEU A 200 18.28 1.63 -33.22
N ALA A 201 17.02 1.27 -32.87
CA ALA A 201 15.92 1.26 -33.81
C ALA A 201 15.61 2.66 -34.37
N LEU A 202 15.69 3.69 -33.54
CA LEU A 202 15.50 5.08 -33.96
C LEU A 202 16.56 5.58 -34.95
N LEU A 203 17.81 5.15 -34.83
CA LEU A 203 18.88 5.52 -35.75
C LEU A 203 18.85 4.69 -37.07
N ALA A 204 18.32 3.46 -37.02
CA ALA A 204 18.20 2.62 -38.20
C ALA A 204 16.98 2.99 -39.05
N GLY A 205 16.01 3.73 -38.52
CA GLY A 205 14.80 4.19 -39.21
C GLY A 205 14.86 5.62 -39.73
N THR A 206 16.04 6.27 -39.62
CA THR A 206 16.33 7.58 -40.20
C THR A 206 17.24 7.41 -41.37
#